data_e85b2db8a2fcf553f698d00e872e374f
#
_entry.id   e85b2db8a2fcf553f698d00e872e374f
#
_cell.length_a   1.000
_cell.length_b   1.000
_cell.length_c   1.000
_cell.angle_alpha   90.00
_cell.angle_beta   90.00
_cell.angle_gamma   90.00
#
_symmetry.space_group_name_H-M   'P 1'
#
loop_
_entity.id
_entity.type
_entity.pdbx_description
1 polymer ?
#
loop_
_entity_poly.entity_id
_entity_poly.type
_entity_poly.pdbx_seq_one_letter_code
_entity_poly.pdbx_strand_id
1 'polypeptide(L)'
;MAQEVMTVENVEVDGSNPKGGIISVWTLNRPDKLNALNTESHKAIKKECARVNSDDNVRCVVIKGAPPLEPMEGKRPKPHAFAAGAD
;
A
#
# COMPACT_ATOMS: atom_id res chain seq x y z
N MET A 1 -18.02 -5.02 -7.40
CA MET A 1 -16.95 -4.03 -7.60
C MET A 1 -15.59 -4.66 -7.34
N ALA A 2 -14.69 -4.47 -8.27
CA ALA A 2 -13.33 -4.97 -8.08
C ALA A 2 -12.66 -4.20 -6.93
N GLN A 3 -12.00 -4.92 -6.04
CA GLN A 3 -11.24 -4.32 -4.96
C GLN A 3 -9.94 -3.74 -5.52
N GLU A 4 -9.55 -2.58 -5.06
CA GLU A 4 -8.29 -1.99 -5.48
C GLU A 4 -7.11 -2.81 -4.98
N VAL A 5 -6.13 -3.04 -5.87
CA VAL A 5 -4.94 -3.84 -5.53
C VAL A 5 -3.95 -3.09 -4.64
N MET A 6 -4.08 -1.78 -4.55
CA MET A 6 -3.27 -0.95 -3.67
C MET A 6 -4.10 0.27 -3.27
N THR A 7 -4.09 0.60 -1.99
CA THR A 7 -4.74 1.81 -1.49
C THR A 7 -3.68 2.85 -1.14
N VAL A 8 -4.05 4.12 -1.27
CA VAL A 8 -3.14 5.23 -0.99
C VAL A 8 -3.80 6.15 0.01
N GLU A 9 -3.09 6.45 1.09
CA GLU A 9 -3.50 7.43 2.08
C GLU A 9 -2.41 8.47 2.24
N ASN A 10 -2.77 9.74 2.15
CA ASN A 10 -1.82 10.83 2.34
C ASN A 10 -2.07 11.46 3.72
N VAL A 11 -1.04 11.40 4.56
CA VAL A 11 -1.11 11.91 5.93
C VAL A 11 -0.29 13.19 6.01
N GLU A 12 -0.93 14.28 6.43
CA GLU A 12 -0.22 15.54 6.62
C GLU A 12 0.63 15.48 7.87
N VAL A 13 1.88 15.92 7.73
CA VAL A 13 2.80 16.01 8.86
C VAL A 13 2.46 17.26 9.65
N ASP A 14 2.31 17.11 10.96
CA ASP A 14 1.99 18.20 11.87
C ASP A 14 3.05 19.30 11.84
N GLY A 15 2.63 20.51 12.16
CA GLY A 15 3.36 21.75 12.00
C GLY A 15 4.61 21.94 12.87
N SER A 16 5.13 20.88 13.50
CA SER A 16 6.43 20.95 14.13
C SER A 16 7.56 21.14 13.12
N ASN A 17 7.29 20.82 11.85
CA ASN A 17 8.20 21.10 10.75
C ASN A 17 7.72 22.37 10.05
N PRO A 18 8.54 23.44 9.96
CA PRO A 18 8.10 24.69 9.37
C PRO A 18 7.58 24.60 7.95
N LYS A 19 8.02 23.58 7.19
CA LYS A 19 7.58 23.42 5.80
C LYS A 19 6.40 22.46 5.66
N GLY A 20 6.00 21.80 6.75
CA GLY A 20 4.99 20.75 6.67
C GLY A 20 5.42 19.60 5.79
N GLY A 21 4.47 18.91 5.20
CA GLY A 21 4.76 17.82 4.28
C GLY A 21 3.69 16.74 4.34
N ILE A 22 3.83 15.77 3.46
CA ILE A 22 2.89 14.65 3.36
C ILE A 22 3.68 13.36 3.42
N ILE A 23 3.18 12.42 4.23
CA ILE A 23 3.63 11.03 4.21
C ILE A 23 2.59 10.26 3.40
N SER A 24 3.02 9.65 2.30
CA SER A 24 2.12 8.86 1.47
C SER A 24 2.22 7.40 1.90
N VAL A 25 1.10 6.82 2.33
CA VAL A 25 1.04 5.43 2.80
C VAL A 25 0.36 4.59 1.74
N TRP A 26 1.10 3.64 1.17
CA TRP A 26 0.59 2.73 0.14
C TRP A 26 0.40 1.36 0.76
N THR A 27 -0.82 0.83 0.69
CA THR A 27 -1.12 -0.49 1.23
C THR A 27 -1.37 -1.45 0.08
N LEU A 28 -0.52 -2.48 -0.01
CA LEU A 28 -0.72 -3.56 -0.97
C LEU A 28 -1.93 -4.36 -0.52
N ASN A 29 -2.94 -4.49 -1.37
CA ASN A 29 -4.26 -4.97 -0.96
C ASN A 29 -4.69 -6.21 -1.75
N ARG A 30 -3.88 -7.26 -1.68
CA ARG A 30 -4.23 -8.58 -2.20
C ARG A 30 -4.03 -9.63 -1.10
N PRO A 31 -4.75 -9.50 0.05
CA PRO A 31 -4.53 -10.40 1.18
C PRO A 31 -4.86 -11.86 0.88
N ASP A 32 -5.76 -12.12 -0.06
CA ASP A 32 -6.09 -13.48 -0.51
C ASP A 32 -4.93 -14.14 -1.27
N LYS A 33 -3.97 -13.36 -1.75
CA LYS A 33 -2.76 -13.82 -2.44
C LYS A 33 -1.50 -13.45 -1.69
N LEU A 34 -1.61 -13.21 -0.38
CA LEU A 34 -0.49 -12.77 0.47
C LEU A 34 0.19 -11.53 -0.09
N ASN A 35 -0.58 -10.64 -0.68
CA ASN A 35 -0.14 -9.38 -1.28
C ASN A 35 0.88 -9.53 -2.41
N ALA A 36 0.85 -10.69 -3.10
CA ALA A 36 1.70 -10.90 -4.28
C ALA A 36 1.40 -9.85 -5.35
N LEU A 37 2.46 -9.36 -5.98
CA LEU A 37 2.34 -8.28 -6.97
C LEU A 37 1.93 -8.86 -8.34
N ASN A 38 0.85 -8.35 -8.89
CA ASN A 38 0.42 -8.69 -10.25
C ASN A 38 0.59 -7.47 -11.16
N THR A 39 0.15 -7.61 -12.42
CA THR A 39 0.27 -6.53 -13.40
C THR A 39 -0.41 -5.25 -12.93
N GLU A 40 -1.58 -5.36 -12.32
CA GLU A 40 -2.30 -4.19 -11.82
C GLU A 40 -1.61 -3.54 -10.63
N SER A 41 -1.00 -4.35 -9.76
CA SER A 41 -0.18 -3.82 -8.65
C SER A 41 1.00 -3.02 -9.20
N HIS A 42 1.69 -3.55 -10.21
CA HIS A 42 2.82 -2.85 -10.82
C HIS A 42 2.38 -1.53 -11.46
N LYS A 43 1.24 -1.53 -12.14
CA LYS A 43 0.71 -0.30 -12.73
C LYS A 43 0.36 0.73 -11.66
N ALA A 44 -0.25 0.29 -10.55
CA ALA A 44 -0.62 1.18 -9.47
C ALA A 44 0.61 1.80 -8.82
N ILE A 45 1.65 1.00 -8.56
CA ILE A 45 2.89 1.49 -7.98
C ILE A 45 3.55 2.49 -8.91
N LYS A 46 3.63 2.18 -10.20
CA LYS A 46 4.23 3.07 -11.19
C LYS A 46 3.51 4.42 -11.25
N LYS A 47 2.19 4.38 -11.24
CA LYS A 47 1.38 5.59 -11.25
C LYS A 47 1.66 6.46 -10.02
N GLU A 48 1.72 5.85 -8.84
CA GLU A 48 1.97 6.59 -7.61
C GLU A 48 3.40 7.08 -7.51
N CYS A 49 4.36 6.33 -8.04
CA CYS A 49 5.75 6.82 -8.12
C CYS A 49 5.85 8.09 -8.96
N ALA A 50 5.18 8.13 -10.10
CA ALA A 50 5.16 9.31 -10.95
C ALA A 50 4.50 10.50 -10.22
N ARG A 51 3.40 10.23 -9.51
CA ARG A 51 2.70 11.27 -8.75
C ARG A 51 3.58 11.88 -7.67
N VAL A 52 4.24 11.05 -6.86
CA VAL A 52 5.06 11.57 -5.75
C VAL A 52 6.34 12.22 -6.24
N ASN A 53 6.89 11.78 -7.38
CA ASN A 53 8.07 12.42 -7.95
C ASN A 53 7.79 13.86 -8.43
N SER A 54 6.55 14.17 -8.77
CA SER A 54 6.16 15.50 -9.20
C SER A 54 5.55 16.34 -8.08
N ASP A 55 5.45 15.81 -6.87
CA ASP A 55 4.87 16.51 -5.72
C ASP A 55 5.93 16.77 -4.65
N ASP A 56 6.41 18.01 -4.60
CA ASP A 56 7.45 18.42 -3.66
C ASP A 56 7.02 18.36 -2.20
N ASN A 57 5.71 18.25 -1.94
CA ASN A 57 5.20 18.19 -0.58
C ASN A 57 5.30 16.79 0.02
N VAL A 58 5.46 15.75 -0.80
CA VAL A 58 5.61 14.38 -0.30
C VAL A 58 7.02 14.19 0.24
N ARG A 59 7.14 13.95 1.54
CA ARG A 59 8.42 13.84 2.24
C ARG A 59 8.91 12.40 2.30
N CYS A 60 7.99 11.45 2.43
CA CYS A 60 8.36 10.04 2.39
C CYS A 60 7.18 9.20 1.98
N VAL A 61 7.47 7.96 1.60
CA VAL A 61 6.48 6.97 1.23
C VAL A 61 6.65 5.76 2.13
N VAL A 62 5.54 5.31 2.72
CA VAL A 62 5.50 4.08 3.50
C VAL A 62 4.71 3.04 2.71
N ILE A 63 5.32 1.88 2.46
CA ILE A 63 4.64 0.80 1.77
C ILE A 63 4.41 -0.33 2.76
N LYS A 64 3.17 -0.80 2.84
CA LYS A 64 2.82 -1.89 3.76
C LYS A 64 1.88 -2.87 3.08
N GLY A 65 1.75 -4.05 3.67
CA GLY A 65 0.82 -5.07 3.18
C GLY A 65 -0.45 -5.07 4.01
N ALA A 66 -1.60 -5.26 3.36
CA ALA A 66 -2.86 -5.40 4.06
C ALA A 66 -2.84 -6.65 4.94
N PRO A 67 -3.56 -6.64 6.09
CA PRO A 67 -3.63 -7.82 6.95
C PRO A 67 -4.32 -8.98 6.22
N PRO A 68 -4.04 -10.23 6.65
CA PRO A 68 -4.68 -11.39 6.02
C PRO A 68 -6.19 -11.38 6.23
N LEU A 69 -6.88 -12.04 5.31
CA LEU A 69 -8.32 -12.22 5.44
C LEU A 69 -8.64 -13.08 6.65
N GLU A 70 -9.83 -12.88 7.23
CA GLU A 70 -10.30 -13.71 8.32
C GLU A 70 -10.34 -15.16 7.87
N PRO A 71 -9.82 -16.11 8.68
CA PRO A 71 -9.86 -17.52 8.29
C PRO A 71 -11.30 -18.04 8.29
N MET A 72 -11.59 -18.88 7.32
CA MET A 72 -12.85 -19.61 7.32
C MET A 72 -12.86 -20.61 8.47
N GLU A 73 -14.06 -20.93 8.96
CA GLU A 73 -14.22 -21.88 10.05
C GLU A 73 -13.47 -23.18 9.73
N GLY A 74 -12.67 -23.65 10.67
CA GLY A 74 -11.90 -24.88 10.49
C GLY A 74 -10.63 -24.73 9.67
N LYS A 75 -10.33 -23.53 9.19
CA LYS A 75 -9.11 -23.25 8.41
C LYS A 75 -8.09 -22.52 9.27
N ARG A 76 -6.82 -22.71 8.94
CA ARG A 76 -5.75 -21.95 9.59
C ARG A 76 -5.75 -20.52 9.07
N PRO A 77 -5.49 -19.52 9.95
CA PRO A 77 -5.31 -18.15 9.46
C PRO A 77 -4.06 -18.08 8.56
N LYS A 78 -4.15 -17.27 7.52
CA LYS A 78 -3.00 -16.99 6.68
C LYS A 78 -2.04 -16.05 7.40
N PRO A 79 -0.73 -16.17 7.17
CA PRO A 79 0.21 -15.24 7.77
C PRO A 79 0.05 -13.85 7.19
N HIS A 80 0.38 -12.83 7.99
CA HIS A 80 0.45 -11.47 7.49
C HIS A 80 1.71 -11.34 6.65
N ALA A 81 1.56 -10.98 5.40
CA ALA A 81 2.69 -10.83 4.48
C ALA A 81 2.74 -9.41 3.94
N PHE A 82 3.95 -8.87 3.81
CA PHE A 82 4.13 -7.63 3.09
C PHE A 82 3.83 -7.84 1.60
N ALA A 83 4.52 -8.76 0.99
CA ALA A 83 4.28 -9.19 -0.39
C ALA A 83 4.92 -10.56 -0.58
N ALA A 84 4.19 -11.48 -1.21
CA ALA A 84 4.71 -12.85 -1.39
C ALA A 84 5.57 -12.98 -2.65
N GLY A 85 5.88 -11.87 -3.32
CA GLY A 85 6.68 -11.85 -4.54
C GLY A 85 5.85 -11.42 -5.72
N ALA A 86 6.42 -11.58 -6.92
CA ALA A 86 5.72 -11.24 -8.15
C ALA A 86 4.85 -12.41 -8.60
N ASP A 87 3.69 -12.06 -9.06
CA ASP A 87 2.69 -13.05 -9.53
C ASP A 87 2.87 -13.28 -11.03
#